data_cb54a39968d3555749d8b49c9517df2d
#
_entry.id   cb54a39968d3555749d8b49c9517df2d
#
_cell.length_a   1.000
_cell.length_b   1.000
_cell.length_c   1.000
_cell.angle_alpha   90.00
_cell.angle_beta   90.00
_cell.angle_gamma   90.00
#
_symmetry.space_group_name_H-M   'P 1'
#
loop_
_entity.id
_entity.type
_entity.pdbx_description
1 polymer ?
#
loop_
_entity_poly.entity_id
_entity_poly.type
_entity_poly.pdbx_seq_one_letter_code
_entity_poly.pdbx_strand_id
1 'polypeptide(L)'
;RQLSISVTAFRPSHPYYIERLGIHIASSQELCYVIYNNPLLAMEGLINDNLITFIRTELDMAFLAGKLDVCKKSGEDPDEMIFIILQECYYYTAREIGKFRQKIASYKKMSAAELTKETADFYFRLKQYGTAVIYYEKILDDWRIKSLSDEFTAKIWNNIGASYAGIFWFEKAMSAFDMSYNFQKNRETLKKIYQLTLLNPELTL
;
A
#
# COMPACT_ATOMS: atom_id res chain seq x y z
N ARG A 1 -23.83 42.92 -6.99
CA ARG A 1 -23.55 42.31 -5.66
C ARG A 1 -23.01 40.91 -5.85
N GLN A 2 -21.71 40.76 -5.86
CA GLN A 2 -21.06 39.48 -5.73
C GLN A 2 -21.23 39.01 -4.27
N LEU A 3 -21.96 37.92 -4.08
CA LEU A 3 -21.97 37.18 -2.84
C LEU A 3 -20.63 36.40 -2.79
N SER A 4 -19.65 36.96 -2.10
CA SER A 4 -18.48 36.21 -1.70
C SER A 4 -18.91 35.27 -0.58
N ILE A 5 -19.22 34.04 -0.92
CA ILE A 5 -19.35 32.98 0.07
C ILE A 5 -17.93 32.71 0.55
N SER A 6 -17.58 33.29 1.69
CA SER A 6 -16.37 32.94 2.43
C SER A 6 -16.59 31.52 2.96
N VAL A 7 -16.18 30.51 2.20
CA VAL A 7 -16.04 29.17 2.72
C VAL A 7 -14.81 29.22 3.62
N THR A 8 -15.03 29.51 4.88
CA THR A 8 -14.03 29.24 5.92
C THR A 8 -13.89 27.72 5.97
N ALA A 9 -12.87 27.21 5.28
CA ALA A 9 -12.54 25.80 5.35
C ALA A 9 -12.28 25.45 6.80
N PHE A 10 -13.13 24.61 7.39
CA PHE A 10 -12.90 24.06 8.72
C PHE A 10 -11.55 23.36 8.72
N ARG A 11 -10.62 23.83 9.57
CA ARG A 11 -9.34 23.17 9.77
C ARG A 11 -9.32 22.52 11.15
N PRO A 12 -9.02 21.22 11.22
CA PRO A 12 -8.88 20.56 12.50
C PRO A 12 -7.70 21.16 13.28
N SER A 13 -7.85 21.23 14.59
CA SER A 13 -6.78 21.70 15.49
C SER A 13 -5.60 20.74 15.52
N HIS A 14 -5.87 19.44 15.33
CA HIS A 14 -4.86 18.38 15.32
C HIS A 14 -5.02 17.52 14.08
N PRO A 15 -4.13 17.67 13.07
CA PRO A 15 -4.09 16.78 11.91
C PRO A 15 -3.83 15.32 12.32
N TYR A 16 -4.34 14.39 11.53
CA TYR A 16 -4.12 12.96 11.74
C TYR A 16 -2.86 12.51 11.01
N TYR A 17 -1.95 11.87 11.73
CA TYR A 17 -0.71 11.36 11.16
C TYR A 17 -0.87 9.91 10.69
N ILE A 18 -0.57 9.66 9.43
CA ILE A 18 -0.53 8.32 8.85
C ILE A 18 0.93 7.88 8.77
N GLU A 19 1.36 7.10 9.76
CA GLU A 19 2.76 6.70 9.93
C GLU A 19 3.31 5.97 8.70
N ARG A 20 2.54 5.03 8.14
CA ARG A 20 2.96 4.23 6.99
C ARG A 20 3.25 5.06 5.73
N LEU A 21 2.63 6.21 5.59
CA LEU A 21 2.84 7.15 4.48
C LEU A 21 3.71 8.34 4.87
N GLY A 22 3.94 8.57 6.15
CA GLY A 22 4.69 9.72 6.65
C GLY A 22 4.00 11.05 6.37
N ILE A 23 2.67 11.09 6.32
CA ILE A 23 1.89 12.28 5.99
C ILE A 23 0.86 12.60 7.06
N HIS A 24 0.46 13.87 7.13
CA HIS A 24 -0.66 14.34 7.94
C HIS A 24 -1.85 14.64 7.04
N ILE A 25 -3.05 14.28 7.49
CA ILE A 25 -4.30 14.66 6.85
C ILE A 25 -5.09 15.61 7.75
N ALA A 26 -5.73 16.61 7.13
CA ALA A 26 -6.44 17.67 7.83
C ALA A 26 -7.87 17.90 7.29
N SER A 27 -8.36 17.04 6.40
CA SER A 27 -9.70 17.17 5.83
C SER A 27 -10.27 15.82 5.44
N SER A 28 -11.60 15.78 5.26
CA SER A 28 -12.27 14.59 4.71
C SER A 28 -11.87 14.31 3.26
N GLN A 29 -11.59 15.35 2.48
CA GLN A 29 -11.13 15.23 1.10
C GLN A 29 -9.75 14.56 1.05
N GLU A 30 -8.82 15.00 1.89
CA GLU A 30 -7.49 14.37 2.00
C GLU A 30 -7.59 12.92 2.44
N LEU A 31 -8.47 12.59 3.39
CA LEU A 31 -8.72 11.22 3.82
C LEU A 31 -9.21 10.35 2.66
N CYS A 32 -10.20 10.83 1.91
CA CYS A 32 -10.72 10.11 0.74
C CYS A 32 -9.65 9.91 -0.34
N TYR A 33 -8.84 10.92 -0.61
CA TYR A 33 -7.74 10.84 -1.56
C TYR A 33 -6.71 9.78 -1.14
N VAL A 34 -6.33 9.75 0.12
CA VAL A 34 -5.39 8.76 0.66
C VAL A 34 -5.95 7.35 0.54
N ILE A 35 -7.19 7.13 0.91
CA ILE A 35 -7.86 5.83 0.79
C ILE A 35 -7.89 5.37 -0.67
N TYR A 36 -8.35 6.22 -1.57
CA TYR A 36 -8.54 5.90 -2.98
C TYR A 36 -7.22 5.54 -3.67
N ASN A 37 -6.14 6.23 -3.34
CA ASN A 37 -4.83 6.02 -3.94
C ASN A 37 -3.98 4.96 -3.23
N ASN A 38 -4.41 4.46 -2.07
CA ASN A 38 -3.71 3.45 -1.29
C ASN A 38 -4.67 2.36 -0.80
N PRO A 39 -5.30 1.61 -1.71
CA PRO A 39 -6.32 0.63 -1.35
C PRO A 39 -5.81 -0.47 -0.43
N LEU A 40 -4.58 -0.93 -0.61
CA LEU A 40 -3.98 -1.95 0.27
C LEU A 40 -3.82 -1.45 1.70
N LEU A 41 -3.39 -0.20 1.87
CA LEU A 41 -3.31 0.44 3.18
C LEU A 41 -4.68 0.52 3.85
N ALA A 42 -5.70 0.88 3.09
CA ALA A 42 -7.08 0.96 3.58
C ALA A 42 -7.59 -0.41 4.05
N MET A 43 -7.24 -1.49 3.36
CA MET A 43 -7.58 -2.87 3.74
C MET A 43 -6.80 -3.38 4.95
N GLU A 44 -5.64 -2.81 5.26
CA GLU A 44 -4.73 -3.26 6.33
C GLU A 44 -4.89 -2.48 7.64
N GLY A 45 -6.10 -2.06 7.97
CA GLY A 45 -6.40 -1.47 9.28
C GLY A 45 -6.15 0.02 9.39
N LEU A 46 -6.15 0.77 8.28
CA LEU A 46 -6.11 2.23 8.31
C LEU A 46 -7.29 2.79 9.12
N ILE A 47 -8.48 2.21 8.93
CA ILE A 47 -9.71 2.66 9.61
C ILE A 47 -9.80 1.95 10.96
N ASN A 48 -9.18 2.55 11.95
CA ASN A 48 -9.15 2.09 13.34
C ASN A 48 -9.88 3.09 14.25
N ASP A 49 -9.93 2.79 15.55
CA ASP A 49 -10.59 3.65 16.54
C ASP A 49 -9.99 5.06 16.58
N ASN A 50 -8.69 5.21 16.38
CA ASN A 50 -8.03 6.51 16.36
C ASN A 50 -8.51 7.35 15.17
N LEU A 51 -8.62 6.76 14.00
CA LEU A 51 -9.13 7.46 12.82
C LEU A 51 -10.61 7.82 13.00
N ILE A 52 -11.43 6.93 13.54
CA ILE A 52 -12.85 7.20 13.81
C ILE A 52 -12.99 8.36 14.80
N THR A 53 -12.18 8.40 15.84
CA THR A 53 -12.14 9.52 16.79
C THR A 53 -11.76 10.83 16.11
N PHE A 54 -10.74 10.82 15.23
CA PHE A 54 -10.36 11.97 14.44
C PHE A 54 -11.51 12.48 13.56
N ILE A 55 -12.21 11.59 12.90
CA ILE A 55 -13.39 11.93 12.08
C ILE A 55 -14.47 12.57 12.94
N ARG A 56 -14.75 12.01 14.13
CA ARG A 56 -15.79 12.50 15.03
C ARG A 56 -15.45 13.87 15.60
N THR A 57 -14.24 14.05 16.11
CA THR A 57 -13.88 15.23 16.89
C THR A 57 -13.21 16.31 16.04
N GLU A 58 -12.22 15.96 15.25
CA GLU A 58 -11.42 16.92 14.50
C GLU A 58 -12.05 17.32 13.16
N LEU A 59 -12.71 16.39 12.47
CA LEU A 59 -13.44 16.68 11.24
C LEU A 59 -14.90 17.10 11.49
N ASP A 60 -15.38 17.03 12.72
CA ASP A 60 -16.76 17.34 13.11
C ASP A 60 -17.80 16.56 12.28
N MET A 61 -17.51 15.30 12.02
CA MET A 61 -18.36 14.40 11.25
C MET A 61 -18.90 13.26 12.12
N ALA A 62 -19.64 13.62 13.20
CA ALA A 62 -20.16 12.66 14.16
C ALA A 62 -21.08 11.62 13.53
N PHE A 63 -21.85 11.97 12.51
CA PHE A 63 -22.73 11.05 11.81
C PHE A 63 -21.95 9.97 11.06
N LEU A 64 -20.89 10.36 10.36
CA LEU A 64 -20.00 9.41 9.68
C LEU A 64 -19.31 8.48 10.69
N ALA A 65 -18.76 9.05 11.75
CA ALA A 65 -18.11 8.27 12.82
C ALA A 65 -19.10 7.26 13.45
N GLY A 66 -20.35 7.65 13.66
CA GLY A 66 -21.41 6.77 14.15
C GLY A 66 -21.70 5.60 13.21
N LYS A 67 -21.75 5.85 11.90
CA LYS A 67 -21.90 4.77 10.90
C LYS A 67 -20.73 3.79 10.92
N LEU A 68 -19.50 4.29 11.07
CA LEU A 68 -18.31 3.46 11.18
C LEU A 68 -18.34 2.59 12.46
N ASP A 69 -18.76 3.15 13.58
CA ASP A 69 -18.91 2.41 14.83
C ASP A 69 -19.93 1.28 14.69
N VAL A 70 -21.07 1.55 14.06
CA VAL A 70 -22.11 0.55 13.80
C VAL A 70 -21.57 -0.57 12.91
N CYS A 71 -20.90 -0.23 11.82
CA CYS A 71 -20.29 -1.21 10.92
C CYS A 71 -19.28 -2.09 11.65
N LYS A 72 -18.43 -1.49 12.48
CA LYS A 72 -17.42 -2.21 13.26
C LYS A 72 -18.02 -3.20 14.25
N LYS A 73 -19.13 -2.86 14.87
CA LYS A 73 -19.83 -3.70 15.86
C LYS A 73 -20.73 -4.75 15.24
N SER A 74 -21.15 -4.57 13.99
CA SER A 74 -22.13 -5.45 13.32
C SER A 74 -21.57 -6.81 12.90
N GLY A 75 -20.25 -6.98 12.88
CA GLY A 75 -19.60 -8.17 12.35
C GLY A 75 -19.58 -8.24 10.83
N GLU A 76 -19.97 -7.17 10.14
CA GLU A 76 -19.80 -7.03 8.70
C GLU A 76 -18.32 -6.98 8.29
N ASP A 77 -18.08 -7.14 6.99
CA ASP A 77 -16.74 -7.00 6.43
C ASP A 77 -16.15 -5.63 6.81
N PRO A 78 -15.00 -5.56 7.50
CA PRO A 78 -14.36 -4.30 7.88
C PRO A 78 -14.09 -3.37 6.69
N ASP A 79 -13.94 -3.92 5.49
CA ASP A 79 -13.70 -3.11 4.28
C ASP A 79 -14.94 -2.30 3.85
N GLU A 80 -16.14 -2.62 4.36
CA GLU A 80 -17.32 -1.77 4.16
C GLU A 80 -17.15 -0.37 4.76
N MET A 81 -16.34 -0.21 5.80
CA MET A 81 -16.01 1.10 6.35
C MET A 81 -15.32 2.01 5.33
N ILE A 82 -14.52 1.44 4.44
CA ILE A 82 -13.86 2.18 3.35
C ILE A 82 -14.91 2.84 2.47
N PHE A 83 -15.90 2.07 2.04
CA PHE A 83 -16.96 2.57 1.14
C PHE A 83 -17.89 3.56 1.83
N ILE A 84 -18.16 3.37 3.12
CA ILE A 84 -18.94 4.32 3.93
C ILE A 84 -18.24 5.69 3.93
N ILE A 85 -16.93 5.74 4.15
CA ILE A 85 -16.17 7.00 4.12
C ILE A 85 -16.23 7.63 2.73
N LEU A 86 -15.95 6.87 1.68
CA LEU A 86 -15.94 7.39 0.31
C LEU A 86 -17.31 7.92 -0.12
N GLN A 87 -18.39 7.26 0.29
CA GLN A 87 -19.75 7.67 -0.05
C GLN A 87 -20.21 8.91 0.72
N GLU A 88 -19.94 8.98 2.01
CA GLU A 88 -20.42 10.04 2.89
C GLU A 88 -19.65 11.36 2.74
N CYS A 89 -18.42 11.32 2.24
CA CYS A 89 -17.61 12.52 2.04
C CYS A 89 -17.88 13.26 0.72
N TYR A 90 -18.58 12.64 -0.22
CA TYR A 90 -18.96 13.22 -1.52
C TYR A 90 -17.80 13.80 -2.35
N TYR A 91 -16.60 13.25 -2.16
CA TYR A 91 -15.42 13.69 -2.89
C TYR A 91 -15.27 12.98 -4.24
N TYR A 92 -15.56 11.69 -4.28
CA TYR A 92 -15.57 10.89 -5.51
C TYR A 92 -17.00 10.65 -6.02
N THR A 93 -17.12 10.49 -7.33
CA THR A 93 -18.37 10.12 -7.96
C THR A 93 -18.74 8.66 -7.69
N ALA A 94 -20.01 8.30 -7.86
CA ALA A 94 -20.45 6.92 -7.74
C ALA A 94 -19.69 5.98 -8.70
N ARG A 95 -19.35 6.45 -9.89
CA ARG A 95 -18.58 5.70 -10.89
C ARG A 95 -17.14 5.42 -10.40
N GLU A 96 -16.48 6.41 -9.83
CA GLU A 96 -15.14 6.27 -9.27
C GLU A 96 -15.13 5.31 -8.08
N ILE A 97 -16.12 5.43 -7.18
CA ILE A 97 -16.28 4.50 -6.06
C ILE A 97 -16.55 3.08 -6.55
N GLY A 98 -17.34 2.91 -7.61
CA GLY A 98 -17.58 1.62 -8.24
C GLY A 98 -16.30 0.98 -8.79
N LYS A 99 -15.44 1.75 -9.44
CA LYS A 99 -14.11 1.28 -9.90
C LYS A 99 -13.22 0.88 -8.73
N PHE A 100 -13.22 1.66 -7.67
CA PHE A 100 -12.47 1.36 -6.45
C PHE A 100 -12.96 0.06 -5.80
N ARG A 101 -14.28 -0.14 -5.73
CA ARG A 101 -14.90 -1.37 -5.23
C ARG A 101 -14.46 -2.60 -6.04
N GLN A 102 -14.38 -2.48 -7.37
CA GLN A 102 -13.86 -3.55 -8.23
C GLN A 102 -12.39 -3.87 -7.92
N LYS A 103 -11.59 -2.86 -7.67
CA LYS A 103 -10.18 -3.03 -7.32
C LYS A 103 -10.02 -3.77 -5.98
N ILE A 104 -10.77 -3.38 -4.97
CA ILE A 104 -10.78 -4.08 -3.67
C ILE A 104 -11.21 -5.53 -3.84
N ALA A 105 -12.26 -5.78 -4.63
CA ALA A 105 -12.72 -7.14 -4.93
C ALA A 105 -11.64 -7.98 -5.63
N SER A 106 -10.85 -7.38 -6.51
CA SER A 106 -9.75 -8.07 -7.19
C SER A 106 -8.65 -8.50 -6.21
N TYR A 107 -8.31 -7.66 -5.24
CA TYR A 107 -7.37 -8.03 -4.18
C TYR A 107 -7.88 -9.19 -3.32
N LYS A 108 -9.16 -9.22 -3.00
CA LYS A 108 -9.77 -10.30 -2.21
C LYS A 108 -9.77 -11.65 -2.92
N LYS A 109 -9.68 -11.67 -4.25
CA LYS A 109 -9.60 -12.90 -5.06
C LYS A 109 -8.16 -13.43 -5.20
N MET A 110 -7.17 -12.65 -4.84
CA MET A 110 -5.77 -13.06 -4.94
C MET A 110 -5.45 -14.15 -3.91
N SER A 111 -4.50 -15.01 -4.26
CA SER A 111 -3.88 -15.91 -3.27
C SER A 111 -3.12 -15.10 -2.21
N ALA A 112 -2.85 -15.72 -1.07
CA ALA A 112 -2.08 -15.08 -0.01
C ALA A 112 -0.69 -14.60 -0.51
N ALA A 113 -0.03 -15.39 -1.34
CA ALA A 113 1.25 -15.03 -1.93
C ALA A 113 1.15 -13.83 -2.86
N GLU A 114 0.14 -13.80 -3.74
CA GLU A 114 -0.10 -12.68 -4.66
C GLU A 114 -0.42 -11.40 -3.91
N LEU A 115 -1.29 -11.46 -2.89
CA LEU A 115 -1.65 -10.29 -2.08
C LEU A 115 -0.46 -9.77 -1.29
N THR A 116 0.35 -10.64 -0.70
CA THR A 116 1.57 -10.25 0.01
C THR A 116 2.56 -9.60 -0.94
N LYS A 117 2.69 -10.11 -2.17
CA LYS A 117 3.52 -9.48 -3.20
C LYS A 117 3.01 -8.09 -3.57
N GLU A 118 1.71 -7.90 -3.74
CA GLU A 118 1.12 -6.58 -3.99
C GLU A 118 1.42 -5.59 -2.85
N THR A 119 1.36 -6.06 -1.60
CA THR A 119 1.73 -5.26 -0.43
C THR A 119 3.21 -4.89 -0.45
N ALA A 120 4.09 -5.83 -0.75
CA ALA A 120 5.52 -5.57 -0.89
C ALA A 120 5.81 -4.58 -2.03
N ASP A 121 5.18 -4.76 -3.18
CA ASP A 121 5.28 -3.85 -4.33
C ASP A 121 4.80 -2.43 -3.97
N PHE A 122 3.78 -2.33 -3.15
CA PHE A 122 3.28 -1.06 -2.63
C PHE A 122 4.36 -0.33 -1.82
N TYR A 123 5.01 -1.01 -0.87
CA TYR A 123 6.09 -0.41 -0.10
C TYR A 123 7.31 -0.07 -0.96
N PHE A 124 7.60 -0.88 -1.97
CA PHE A 124 8.64 -0.60 -2.95
C PHE A 124 8.36 0.73 -3.69
N ARG A 125 7.13 0.94 -4.16
CA ARG A 125 6.74 2.20 -4.83
C ARG A 125 6.87 3.41 -3.91
N LEU A 126 6.64 3.24 -2.61
CA LEU A 126 6.86 4.27 -1.59
C LEU A 126 8.35 4.46 -1.24
N LYS A 127 9.26 3.74 -1.90
CA LYS A 127 10.69 3.73 -1.59
C LYS A 127 11.00 3.27 -0.15
N GLN A 128 10.09 2.55 0.47
CA GLN A 128 10.30 1.87 1.75
C GLN A 128 10.87 0.48 1.51
N TYR A 129 12.10 0.46 1.03
CA TYR A 129 12.74 -0.75 0.50
C TYR A 129 12.96 -1.82 1.56
N GLY A 130 13.35 -1.44 2.77
CA GLY A 130 13.52 -2.38 3.88
C GLY A 130 12.23 -3.10 4.24
N THR A 131 11.12 -2.38 4.30
CA THR A 131 9.79 -2.94 4.54
C THR A 131 9.35 -3.83 3.38
N ALA A 132 9.62 -3.43 2.14
CA ALA A 132 9.32 -4.23 0.96
C ALA A 132 10.03 -5.59 1.03
N VAL A 133 11.32 -5.62 1.36
CA VAL A 133 12.09 -6.86 1.52
C VAL A 133 11.46 -7.79 2.55
N ILE A 134 11.03 -7.27 3.69
CA ILE A 134 10.39 -8.08 4.74
C ILE A 134 9.15 -8.80 4.19
N TYR A 135 8.31 -8.11 3.43
CA TYR A 135 7.12 -8.71 2.84
C TYR A 135 7.46 -9.72 1.73
N TYR A 136 8.44 -9.43 0.88
CA TYR A 136 8.89 -10.39 -0.13
C TYR A 136 9.44 -11.66 0.52
N GLU A 137 10.27 -11.53 1.55
CA GLU A 137 10.83 -12.66 2.29
C GLU A 137 9.76 -13.50 2.98
N LYS A 138 8.69 -12.89 3.51
CA LYS A 138 7.54 -13.62 4.06
C LYS A 138 6.93 -14.60 3.07
N ILE A 139 6.88 -14.24 1.78
CA ILE A 139 6.34 -15.13 0.74
C ILE A 139 7.24 -16.32 0.56
N LEU A 140 8.57 -16.10 0.51
CA LEU A 140 9.57 -17.18 0.29
C LEU A 140 9.65 -18.13 1.49
N ASP A 141 9.43 -17.61 2.69
CA ASP A 141 9.56 -18.35 3.96
C ASP A 141 8.25 -19.00 4.42
N ASP A 142 7.12 -18.71 3.76
CA ASP A 142 5.82 -19.24 4.17
C ASP A 142 5.66 -20.71 3.77
N TRP A 143 5.81 -21.60 4.74
CA TRP A 143 5.66 -23.05 4.57
C TRP A 143 4.26 -23.47 4.13
N ARG A 144 3.25 -22.61 4.33
CA ARG A 144 1.85 -22.88 3.91
C ARG A 144 1.66 -22.72 2.42
N ILE A 145 2.57 -22.03 1.74
CA ILE A 145 2.58 -21.85 0.31
C ILE A 145 3.21 -23.08 -0.33
N LYS A 146 2.39 -23.97 -0.85
CA LYS A 146 2.81 -25.33 -1.29
C LYS A 146 3.74 -25.33 -2.49
N SER A 147 3.56 -24.42 -3.43
CA SER A 147 4.48 -24.26 -4.57
C SER A 147 4.27 -22.91 -5.23
N LEU A 148 5.36 -22.18 -5.42
CA LEU A 148 5.39 -21.00 -6.26
C LEU A 148 5.92 -21.39 -7.63
N SER A 149 5.37 -20.81 -8.71
CA SER A 149 5.96 -20.99 -10.03
C SER A 149 7.37 -20.38 -10.06
N ASP A 150 8.23 -20.89 -10.93
CA ASP A 150 9.56 -20.34 -11.12
C ASP A 150 9.51 -18.89 -11.59
N GLU A 151 8.56 -18.55 -12.44
CA GLU A 151 8.34 -17.19 -12.90
C GLU A 151 7.99 -16.24 -11.74
N PHE A 152 7.07 -16.65 -10.87
CA PHE A 152 6.67 -15.84 -9.71
C PHE A 152 7.83 -15.68 -8.71
N THR A 153 8.54 -16.77 -8.42
CA THR A 153 9.70 -16.78 -7.53
C THR A 153 10.82 -15.88 -8.07
N ALA A 154 11.09 -15.96 -9.37
CA ALA A 154 12.06 -15.08 -10.02
C ALA A 154 11.69 -13.61 -9.88
N LYS A 155 10.41 -13.24 -10.03
CA LYS A 155 9.94 -11.87 -9.83
C LYS A 155 10.16 -11.38 -8.41
N ILE A 156 9.90 -12.22 -7.41
CA ILE A 156 10.13 -11.89 -6.01
C ILE A 156 11.61 -11.61 -5.76
N TRP A 157 12.49 -12.48 -6.20
CA TRP A 157 13.93 -12.30 -6.03
C TRP A 157 14.45 -11.06 -6.77
N ASN A 158 13.93 -10.79 -7.98
CA ASN A 158 14.26 -9.58 -8.71
C ASN A 158 13.87 -8.32 -7.93
N ASN A 159 12.68 -8.31 -7.32
CA ASN A 159 12.19 -7.17 -6.54
C ASN A 159 12.94 -7.02 -5.21
N ILE A 160 13.36 -8.12 -4.59
CA ILE A 160 14.28 -8.09 -3.44
C ILE A 160 15.60 -7.43 -3.84
N GLY A 161 16.17 -7.86 -4.96
CA GLY A 161 17.41 -7.28 -5.49
C GLY A 161 17.28 -5.78 -5.74
N ALA A 162 16.21 -5.36 -6.40
CA ALA A 162 15.94 -3.94 -6.64
C ALA A 162 15.76 -3.14 -5.34
N SER A 163 15.14 -3.75 -4.33
CA SER A 163 14.97 -3.12 -3.01
C SER A 163 16.30 -2.92 -2.29
N TYR A 164 17.17 -3.93 -2.29
CA TYR A 164 18.51 -3.79 -1.72
C TYR A 164 19.36 -2.78 -2.49
N ALA A 165 19.27 -2.75 -3.81
CA ALA A 165 19.95 -1.73 -4.62
C ALA A 165 19.46 -0.32 -4.28
N GLY A 166 18.17 -0.16 -3.97
CA GLY A 166 17.59 1.11 -3.56
C GLY A 166 18.15 1.66 -2.24
N ILE A 167 18.66 0.80 -1.36
CA ILE A 167 19.34 1.18 -0.13
C ILE A 167 20.87 1.01 -0.22
N PHE A 168 21.38 0.88 -1.43
CA PHE A 168 22.82 0.76 -1.73
C PHE A 168 23.50 -0.47 -1.13
N TRP A 169 22.75 -1.51 -0.82
CA TRP A 169 23.31 -2.78 -0.33
C TRP A 169 23.58 -3.72 -1.50
N PHE A 170 24.62 -3.38 -2.28
CA PHE A 170 24.86 -4.00 -3.58
C PHE A 170 25.22 -5.48 -3.53
N GLU A 171 25.90 -5.96 -2.49
CA GLU A 171 26.21 -7.38 -2.34
C GLU A 171 24.94 -8.22 -2.21
N LYS A 172 24.01 -7.81 -1.36
CA LYS A 172 22.71 -8.49 -1.21
C LYS A 172 21.85 -8.33 -2.46
N ALA A 173 21.91 -7.19 -3.11
CA ALA A 173 21.21 -6.97 -4.38
C ALA A 173 21.72 -7.97 -5.44
N MET A 174 23.03 -8.13 -5.57
CA MET A 174 23.65 -9.08 -6.50
C MET A 174 23.19 -10.52 -6.21
N SER A 175 23.25 -10.95 -4.95
CA SER A 175 22.81 -12.29 -4.55
C SER A 175 21.35 -12.54 -4.91
N ALA A 176 20.48 -11.56 -4.68
CA ALA A 176 19.07 -11.67 -5.02
C ALA A 176 18.82 -11.74 -6.54
N PHE A 177 19.52 -10.91 -7.32
CA PHE A 177 19.43 -10.97 -8.78
C PHE A 177 19.95 -12.29 -9.35
N ASP A 178 21.02 -12.84 -8.78
CA ASP A 178 21.52 -14.17 -9.16
C ASP A 178 20.48 -15.25 -8.87
N MET A 179 19.81 -15.20 -7.73
CA MET A 179 18.70 -16.12 -7.43
C MET A 179 17.57 -15.98 -8.43
N SER A 180 17.18 -14.75 -8.76
CA SER A 180 16.15 -14.49 -9.75
C SER A 180 16.51 -15.10 -11.11
N TYR A 181 17.74 -14.88 -11.57
CA TYR A 181 18.23 -15.40 -12.85
C TYR A 181 18.28 -16.93 -12.89
N ASN A 182 18.59 -17.56 -11.77
CA ASN A 182 18.60 -19.03 -11.65
C ASN A 182 17.19 -19.64 -11.78
N PHE A 183 16.16 -18.95 -11.26
CA PHE A 183 14.77 -19.40 -11.40
C PHE A 183 14.23 -19.14 -12.80
N GLN A 184 14.55 -18.00 -13.38
CA GLN A 184 14.15 -17.64 -14.73
C GLN A 184 15.24 -16.77 -15.39
N LYS A 185 15.82 -17.27 -16.48
CA LYS A 185 16.84 -16.54 -17.25
C LYS A 185 16.20 -15.40 -18.02
N ASN A 186 16.23 -14.20 -17.44
CA ASN A 186 15.66 -12.99 -17.99
C ASN A 186 16.77 -11.99 -18.33
N ARG A 187 16.74 -11.43 -19.55
CA ARG A 187 17.74 -10.44 -20.00
C ARG A 187 17.76 -9.19 -19.15
N GLU A 188 16.60 -8.74 -18.68
CA GLU A 188 16.51 -7.54 -17.82
C GLU A 188 17.19 -7.76 -16.46
N THR A 189 17.04 -8.95 -15.88
CA THR A 189 17.76 -9.32 -14.66
C THR A 189 19.27 -9.36 -14.90
N LEU A 190 19.70 -9.93 -16.01
CA LEU A 190 21.11 -9.97 -16.37
C LEU A 190 21.70 -8.57 -16.56
N LYS A 191 20.96 -7.66 -17.17
CA LYS A 191 21.37 -6.24 -17.27
C LYS A 191 21.57 -5.61 -15.90
N LYS A 192 20.69 -5.88 -14.95
CA LYS A 192 20.81 -5.36 -13.57
C LYS A 192 22.07 -5.87 -12.89
N ILE A 193 22.41 -7.14 -13.08
CA ILE A 193 23.65 -7.75 -12.57
C ILE A 193 24.86 -7.01 -13.14
N TYR A 194 24.90 -6.78 -14.45
CA TYR A 194 25.98 -6.01 -15.08
C TYR A 194 26.05 -4.57 -14.57
N GLN A 195 24.94 -3.91 -14.40
CA GLN A 195 24.89 -2.54 -13.87
C GLN A 195 25.49 -2.47 -12.46
N LEU A 196 25.20 -3.45 -11.61
CA LEU A 196 25.79 -3.53 -10.26
C LEU A 196 27.30 -3.69 -10.30
N THR A 197 27.83 -4.52 -11.21
CA THR A 197 29.28 -4.71 -11.34
C THR A 197 29.98 -3.43 -11.81
N LEU A 198 29.30 -2.59 -12.61
CA LEU A 198 29.83 -1.29 -13.01
C LEU A 198 29.82 -0.28 -11.85
N LEU A 199 28.81 -0.32 -10.99
CA LEU A 199 28.71 0.55 -9.82
C LEU A 199 29.65 0.14 -8.69
N ASN A 200 29.91 -1.15 -8.56
CA ASN A 200 30.82 -1.71 -7.56
C ASN A 200 31.68 -2.80 -8.20
N PRO A 201 32.89 -2.45 -8.68
CA PRO A 201 33.78 -3.40 -9.36
C PRO A 201 34.27 -4.57 -8.49
N GLU A 202 34.14 -4.46 -7.16
CA GLU A 202 34.49 -5.54 -6.24
C GLU A 202 33.48 -6.69 -6.24
N LEU A 203 32.27 -6.46 -6.79
CA LEU A 203 31.29 -7.52 -6.94
C LEU A 203 31.73 -8.48 -8.05
N THR A 204 31.91 -9.73 -7.69
CA THR A 204 32.24 -10.80 -8.66
C THR A 204 30.96 -11.47 -9.15
N LEU A 205 30.93 -11.75 -10.44
CA LEU A 205 29.88 -12.56 -11.08
C LEU A 205 30.00 -14.04 -10.69
#